data_cdf6fdb9cab5a99d16eea53099225740
#
_entry.id   cdf6fdb9cab5a99d16eea53099225740
#
_cell.length_a   1.000
_cell.length_b   1.000
_cell.length_c   1.000
_cell.angle_alpha   90.00
_cell.angle_beta   90.00
_cell.angle_gamma   90.00
#
_symmetry.space_group_name_H-M   'P 1'
#
loop_
_entity.id
_entity.type
_entity.pdbx_description
1 polymer ?
#
loop_
_entity_poly.entity_id
_entity_poly.type
_entity_poly.pdbx_seq_one_letter_code
_entity_poly.pdbx_strand_id
1 'polypeptide(L)'
;MTIEDRVKHWIRSDIRAIHAYHVPDPSGFIKLDAMENPYSWPDEMVEEWTALLRDVSLNRYPDPHASQLKSRLREAMQIPEGQDLILGNGSDEIIQMIAFAMRSPGRAIMAPTPSFVMYDMIATFAGMDYEAVPLKEDFTLDMPAMLDRVEKYQPAVIFLAYPNNPTGNLFKESEVIEILKAAEGLVVVDEAYHAFAGSSFMHKLGQYENLVVMRTVSKMGLAGLRLGLLAGPHPWLAEFDKVRLPYNINVLTQASADFALKHREVLDKQTDELVENRGQLIQALKNLDGVTPYPSDANFILFKTHPGKADLVFEGLKERRVLIKNLNKAGGALKDCLRVTVSSKGENAAFLTALRETLAWVDR
;
A
#
# COMPACT_ATOMS: atom_id res chain seq x y z
N MET A 1 13.69 37.98 17.18
CA MET A 1 13.34 36.83 16.30
C MET A 1 12.18 36.12 16.94
N THR A 2 11.01 36.12 16.32
CA THR A 2 9.81 35.43 16.83
C THR A 2 9.99 33.91 16.75
N ILE A 3 9.08 33.14 17.33
CA ILE A 3 9.10 31.66 17.19
C ILE A 3 8.89 31.24 15.73
N GLU A 4 8.02 31.94 15.02
CA GLU A 4 7.76 31.73 13.58
C GLU A 4 9.02 31.97 12.74
N ASP A 5 9.81 33.01 13.05
CA ASP A 5 11.06 33.30 12.37
C ASP A 5 12.09 32.18 12.60
N ARG A 6 12.14 31.64 13.84
CA ARG A 6 13.00 30.50 14.17
C ARG A 6 12.59 29.26 13.40
N VAL A 7 11.29 28.94 13.34
CA VAL A 7 10.76 27.81 12.58
C VAL A 7 11.10 27.95 11.08
N LYS A 8 10.91 29.15 10.50
CA LYS A 8 11.28 29.43 9.10
C LYS A 8 12.78 29.25 8.83
N HIS A 9 13.61 29.59 9.79
CA HIS A 9 15.07 29.50 9.63
C HIS A 9 15.57 28.05 9.72
N TRP A 10 15.03 27.26 10.67
CA TRP A 10 15.57 25.94 10.99
C TRP A 10 14.87 24.78 10.29
N ILE A 11 13.58 24.91 9.99
CA ILE A 11 12.84 23.85 9.29
C ILE A 11 12.97 24.05 7.76
N ARG A 12 13.35 23.00 7.07
CA ARG A 12 13.46 22.94 5.60
C ARG A 12 12.20 23.50 4.94
N SER A 13 12.38 24.25 3.85
CA SER A 13 11.28 24.92 3.15
C SER A 13 10.30 23.93 2.49
N ASP A 14 10.80 22.82 1.96
CA ASP A 14 10.02 21.74 1.37
C ASP A 14 9.13 21.03 2.43
N ILE A 15 9.66 20.80 3.64
CA ILE A 15 8.87 20.27 4.76
C ILE A 15 7.77 21.25 5.20
N ARG A 16 8.07 22.56 5.20
CA ARG A 16 7.06 23.59 5.55
C ARG A 16 6.00 23.79 4.47
N ALA A 17 6.27 23.36 3.25
CA ALA A 17 5.33 23.46 2.12
C ALA A 17 4.29 22.33 2.08
N ILE A 18 4.53 21.22 2.75
CA ILE A 18 3.59 20.09 2.81
C ILE A 18 2.65 20.21 4.01
N HIS A 19 1.54 19.48 3.94
CA HIS A 19 0.60 19.33 5.06
C HIS A 19 0.78 17.98 5.73
N ALA A 20 0.48 17.92 7.04
CA ALA A 20 0.39 16.65 7.74
C ALA A 20 -0.64 15.73 7.06
N TYR A 21 -0.31 14.44 6.96
CA TYR A 21 -1.23 13.47 6.37
C TYR A 21 -2.53 13.42 7.20
N HIS A 22 -3.64 13.73 6.55
CA HIS A 22 -4.95 13.77 7.21
C HIS A 22 -5.67 12.44 7.04
N VAL A 23 -6.08 11.86 8.16
CA VAL A 23 -6.96 10.68 8.20
C VAL A 23 -8.34 11.17 8.65
N PRO A 24 -9.42 10.95 7.87
CA PRO A 24 -10.77 11.28 8.29
C PRO A 24 -11.18 10.49 9.54
N ASP A 25 -11.98 11.09 10.42
CA ASP A 25 -12.62 10.34 11.52
C ASP A 25 -13.70 9.41 10.93
N PRO A 26 -13.58 8.08 11.11
CA PRO A 26 -14.53 7.12 10.56
C PRO A 26 -15.75 6.88 11.48
N SER A 27 -15.84 7.56 12.62
CA SER A 27 -16.88 7.32 13.65
C SER A 27 -18.29 7.43 13.07
N GLY A 28 -19.05 6.36 13.15
CA GLY A 28 -20.43 6.30 12.65
C GLY A 28 -20.57 6.15 11.14
N PHE A 29 -19.48 5.80 10.43
CA PHE A 29 -19.48 5.48 9.01
C PHE A 29 -19.24 4.00 8.75
N ILE A 30 -19.77 3.50 7.63
CA ILE A 30 -19.25 2.30 6.97
C ILE A 30 -17.93 2.71 6.34
N LYS A 31 -16.80 2.18 6.87
CA LYS A 31 -15.45 2.61 6.53
C LYS A 31 -14.90 1.84 5.32
N LEU A 32 -14.93 2.44 4.15
CA LEU A 32 -14.49 1.85 2.88
C LEU A 32 -13.39 2.68 2.18
N ASP A 33 -12.57 3.42 2.93
CA ASP A 33 -11.56 4.35 2.40
C ASP A 33 -10.11 3.83 2.48
N ALA A 34 -9.81 2.88 3.41
CA ALA A 34 -8.43 2.54 3.80
C ALA A 34 -7.97 1.13 3.42
N MET A 35 -8.73 0.41 2.60
CA MET A 35 -8.39 -0.95 2.12
C MET A 35 -8.10 -1.92 3.29
N GLU A 36 -8.90 -1.86 4.34
CA GLU A 36 -8.84 -2.77 5.48
C GLU A 36 -9.68 -4.04 5.22
N ASN A 37 -9.34 -5.12 5.92
CA ASN A 37 -10.16 -6.33 5.97
C ASN A 37 -11.28 -6.11 7.01
N PRO A 38 -12.56 -6.28 6.64
CA PRO A 38 -13.68 -6.02 7.55
C PRO A 38 -13.93 -7.14 8.57
N TYR A 39 -13.31 -8.31 8.37
CA TYR A 39 -13.60 -9.49 9.17
C TYR A 39 -12.75 -9.53 10.45
N SER A 40 -13.39 -9.84 11.56
CA SER A 40 -12.72 -10.16 12.83
C SER A 40 -12.24 -11.62 12.83
N TRP A 41 -11.37 -11.94 13.76
CA TRP A 41 -10.99 -13.32 14.03
C TRP A 41 -12.15 -14.08 14.71
N PRO A 42 -12.25 -15.41 14.53
CA PRO A 42 -13.18 -16.25 15.30
C PRO A 42 -12.93 -16.13 16.81
N ASP A 43 -13.98 -16.27 17.62
CA ASP A 43 -13.90 -16.10 19.06
C ASP A 43 -12.86 -17.05 19.70
N GLU A 44 -12.78 -18.29 19.27
CA GLU A 44 -11.79 -19.27 19.73
C GLU A 44 -10.35 -18.78 19.46
N MET A 45 -10.10 -18.22 18.28
CA MET A 45 -8.79 -17.65 17.92
C MET A 45 -8.48 -16.42 18.79
N VAL A 46 -9.48 -15.59 19.11
CA VAL A 46 -9.31 -14.43 20.02
C VAL A 46 -8.97 -14.88 21.43
N GLU A 47 -9.60 -15.95 21.94
CA GLU A 47 -9.31 -16.51 23.25
C GLU A 47 -7.88 -17.05 23.35
N GLU A 48 -7.43 -17.83 22.37
CA GLU A 48 -6.06 -18.33 22.28
C GLU A 48 -5.03 -17.19 22.23
N TRP A 49 -5.29 -16.19 21.38
CA TRP A 49 -4.43 -15.01 21.27
C TRP A 49 -4.37 -14.22 22.59
N THR A 50 -5.49 -14.04 23.26
CA THR A 50 -5.55 -13.35 24.56
C THR A 50 -4.77 -14.11 25.64
N ALA A 51 -4.86 -15.44 25.64
CA ALA A 51 -4.08 -16.28 26.56
C ALA A 51 -2.59 -16.14 26.30
N LEU A 52 -2.13 -16.15 25.04
CA LEU A 52 -0.74 -15.93 24.66
C LEU A 52 -0.22 -14.56 25.12
N LEU A 53 -1.03 -13.51 25.02
CA LEU A 53 -0.60 -12.16 25.40
C LEU A 53 -0.37 -11.99 26.91
N ARG A 54 -0.93 -12.85 27.79
CA ARG A 54 -0.68 -12.81 29.24
C ARG A 54 0.78 -13.06 29.59
N ASP A 55 1.48 -13.83 28.77
CA ASP A 55 2.88 -14.21 29.01
C ASP A 55 3.88 -13.24 28.36
N VAL A 56 3.39 -12.21 27.64
CA VAL A 56 4.25 -11.22 27.00
C VAL A 56 4.81 -10.22 28.00
N SER A 57 6.12 -10.12 28.09
CA SER A 57 6.83 -9.21 28.99
C SER A 57 6.91 -7.79 28.42
N LEU A 58 5.96 -6.91 28.75
CA LEU A 58 5.93 -5.52 28.27
C LEU A 58 7.04 -4.63 28.83
N ASN A 59 7.68 -5.04 29.94
CA ASN A 59 8.77 -4.31 30.61
C ASN A 59 10.17 -4.66 30.06
N ARG A 60 10.25 -5.44 28.99
CA ARG A 60 11.50 -5.84 28.32
C ARG A 60 11.46 -5.50 26.85
N TYR A 61 12.63 -5.18 26.27
CA TYR A 61 12.75 -5.04 24.83
C TYR A 61 12.47 -6.38 24.14
N PRO A 62 11.84 -6.33 22.94
CA PRO A 62 11.60 -7.53 22.14
C PRO A 62 12.91 -8.12 21.60
N ASP A 63 12.82 -9.29 20.96
CA ASP A 63 13.92 -9.82 20.14
C ASP A 63 14.27 -8.80 19.04
N PRO A 64 15.51 -8.23 19.03
CA PRO A 64 15.92 -7.21 18.06
C PRO A 64 15.93 -7.72 16.62
N HIS A 65 16.05 -9.04 16.45
CA HIS A 65 16.07 -9.70 15.14
C HIS A 65 14.70 -10.23 14.73
N ALA A 66 13.72 -10.27 15.64
CA ALA A 66 12.39 -10.88 15.43
C ALA A 66 12.50 -12.29 14.81
N SER A 67 13.43 -13.11 15.32
CA SER A 67 13.92 -14.35 14.69
C SER A 67 12.79 -15.36 14.43
N GLN A 68 11.93 -15.59 15.42
CA GLN A 68 10.78 -16.48 15.31
C GLN A 68 9.79 -15.97 14.25
N LEU A 69 9.44 -14.69 14.31
CA LEU A 69 8.52 -14.07 13.36
C LEU A 69 9.10 -14.08 11.93
N LYS A 70 10.40 -13.80 11.75
CA LYS A 70 11.05 -13.89 10.43
C LYS A 70 10.98 -15.31 9.86
N SER A 71 11.21 -16.34 10.69
CA SER A 71 11.08 -17.73 10.25
C SER A 71 9.64 -18.02 9.75
N ARG A 72 8.65 -17.59 10.52
CA ARG A 72 7.23 -17.73 10.14
C ARG A 72 6.88 -16.99 8.86
N LEU A 73 7.36 -15.75 8.72
CA LEU A 73 7.13 -14.95 7.52
C LEU A 73 7.80 -15.55 6.28
N ARG A 74 9.00 -16.14 6.40
CA ARG A 74 9.64 -16.83 5.28
C ARG A 74 8.76 -17.92 4.70
N GLU A 75 8.20 -18.75 5.57
CA GLU A 75 7.28 -19.82 5.19
C GLU A 75 5.98 -19.24 4.61
N ALA A 76 5.31 -18.37 5.37
CA ALA A 76 4.01 -17.81 5.00
C ALA A 76 4.06 -16.99 3.70
N MET A 77 5.13 -16.28 3.44
CA MET A 77 5.29 -15.42 2.26
C MET A 77 6.04 -16.09 1.11
N GLN A 78 6.42 -17.37 1.28
CA GLN A 78 7.14 -18.16 0.27
C GLN A 78 8.43 -17.47 -0.21
N ILE A 79 9.21 -16.93 0.73
CA ILE A 79 10.48 -16.25 0.41
C ILE A 79 11.50 -17.32 -0.02
N PRO A 80 12.11 -17.21 -1.23
CA PRO A 80 13.05 -18.19 -1.71
C PRO A 80 14.27 -18.38 -0.80
N GLU A 81 14.83 -19.59 -0.78
CA GLU A 81 16.07 -19.88 -0.07
C GLU A 81 17.22 -18.98 -0.59
N GLY A 82 18.11 -18.56 0.28
CA GLY A 82 19.21 -17.66 -0.05
C GLY A 82 18.84 -16.17 -0.14
N GLN A 83 17.56 -15.80 0.00
CA GLN A 83 17.14 -14.41 0.07
C GLN A 83 17.01 -13.96 1.53
N ASP A 84 17.36 -12.71 1.81
CA ASP A 84 17.21 -12.12 3.15
C ASP A 84 15.83 -11.49 3.36
N LEU A 85 15.55 -11.18 4.63
CA LEU A 85 14.31 -10.57 5.09
C LEU A 85 14.59 -9.53 6.17
N ILE A 86 14.12 -8.30 5.97
CA ILE A 86 14.05 -7.27 7.01
C ILE A 86 12.61 -6.86 7.26
N LEU A 87 12.35 -6.37 8.49
CA LEU A 87 11.02 -5.97 8.93
C LEU A 87 10.98 -4.47 9.20
N GLY A 88 9.84 -3.86 8.88
CA GLY A 88 9.52 -2.47 9.17
C GLY A 88 8.20 -2.32 9.91
N ASN A 89 8.05 -1.21 10.61
CA ASN A 89 6.79 -0.83 11.27
C ASN A 89 5.78 -0.32 10.23
N GLY A 90 5.30 -1.24 9.40
CA GLY A 90 4.60 -1.02 8.15
C GLY A 90 5.57 -0.86 6.96
N SER A 91 5.03 -0.93 5.75
CA SER A 91 5.80 -0.69 4.51
C SER A 91 6.36 0.74 4.44
N ASP A 92 5.70 1.72 5.06
CA ASP A 92 6.15 3.11 5.05
C ASP A 92 7.53 3.28 5.70
N GLU A 93 7.82 2.58 6.82
CA GLU A 93 9.14 2.58 7.43
C GLU A 93 10.19 1.94 6.51
N ILE A 94 9.83 0.90 5.77
CA ILE A 94 10.74 0.26 4.80
C ILE A 94 11.08 1.22 3.66
N ILE A 95 10.10 1.94 3.12
CA ILE A 95 10.34 2.97 2.09
C ILE A 95 11.27 4.05 2.64
N GLN A 96 11.09 4.47 3.90
CA GLN A 96 11.98 5.43 4.56
C GLN A 96 13.40 4.87 4.72
N MET A 97 13.57 3.63 5.16
CA MET A 97 14.88 2.99 5.29
C MET A 97 15.62 2.96 3.95
N ILE A 98 14.94 2.56 2.87
CA ILE A 98 15.50 2.55 1.51
C ILE A 98 15.93 3.97 1.11
N ALA A 99 15.02 4.95 1.26
CA ALA A 99 15.30 6.33 0.91
C ALA A 99 16.49 6.91 1.70
N PHE A 100 16.57 6.68 3.00
CA PHE A 100 17.67 7.17 3.85
C PHE A 100 19.00 6.50 3.51
N ALA A 101 19.02 5.20 3.23
CA ALA A 101 20.22 4.49 2.85
C ALA A 101 20.76 4.91 1.47
N MET A 102 19.84 5.23 0.54
CA MET A 102 20.21 5.55 -0.85
C MET A 102 20.35 7.06 -1.13
N ARG A 103 20.00 7.91 -0.17
CA ARG A 103 20.07 9.36 -0.31
C ARG A 103 21.48 9.85 -0.62
N SER A 104 21.60 10.63 -1.69
CA SER A 104 22.80 11.42 -2.04
C SER A 104 22.37 12.60 -2.92
N PRO A 105 23.12 13.71 -2.96
CA PRO A 105 22.79 14.82 -3.85
C PRO A 105 22.59 14.37 -5.30
N GLY A 106 21.49 14.79 -5.93
CA GLY A 106 21.17 14.46 -7.33
C GLY A 106 20.64 13.05 -7.56
N ARG A 107 20.41 12.24 -6.50
CA ARG A 107 19.74 10.94 -6.63
C ARG A 107 18.24 11.09 -6.52
N ALA A 108 17.53 10.38 -7.39
CA ALA A 108 16.07 10.40 -7.46
C ALA A 108 15.45 9.08 -7.02
N ILE A 109 14.23 9.18 -6.46
CA ILE A 109 13.24 8.11 -6.40
C ILE A 109 12.35 8.26 -7.64
N MET A 110 12.06 7.16 -8.34
CA MET A 110 11.16 7.16 -9.49
C MET A 110 9.97 6.23 -9.24
N ALA A 111 8.79 6.63 -9.72
CA ALA A 111 7.62 5.76 -9.75
C ALA A 111 6.67 6.16 -10.88
N PRO A 112 5.85 5.23 -11.41
CA PRO A 112 4.73 5.61 -12.26
C PRO A 112 3.71 6.44 -11.46
N THR A 113 2.95 7.30 -12.13
CA THR A 113 1.93 8.16 -11.50
C THR A 113 0.62 8.12 -12.30
N PRO A 114 -0.54 8.01 -11.65
CA PRO A 114 -0.75 7.97 -10.20
C PRO A 114 -0.32 6.65 -9.56
N SER A 115 0.30 6.73 -8.39
CA SER A 115 0.69 5.58 -7.58
C SER A 115 0.58 5.90 -6.07
N PHE A 116 1.17 5.09 -5.22
CA PHE A 116 1.11 5.26 -3.78
C PHE A 116 1.79 6.57 -3.34
N VAL A 117 1.03 7.45 -2.71
CA VAL A 117 1.44 8.82 -2.38
C VAL A 117 2.69 8.90 -1.49
N MET A 118 2.96 7.85 -0.69
CA MET A 118 4.11 7.86 0.22
C MET A 118 5.46 7.81 -0.51
N TYR A 119 5.54 7.38 -1.76
CA TYR A 119 6.80 7.42 -2.51
C TYR A 119 7.30 8.85 -2.68
N ASP A 120 6.44 9.76 -3.13
CA ASP A 120 6.74 11.19 -3.28
C ASP A 120 6.96 11.87 -1.92
N MET A 121 6.07 11.62 -0.94
CA MET A 121 6.20 12.19 0.39
C MET A 121 7.52 11.79 1.06
N ILE A 122 7.91 10.52 0.98
CA ILE A 122 9.15 10.03 1.59
C ILE A 122 10.38 10.53 0.83
N ALA A 123 10.31 10.67 -0.51
CA ALA A 123 11.35 11.35 -1.28
C ALA A 123 11.58 12.77 -0.74
N THR A 124 10.50 13.54 -0.55
CA THR A 124 10.55 14.86 0.09
C THR A 124 11.14 14.80 1.50
N PHE A 125 10.72 13.86 2.36
CA PHE A 125 11.25 13.72 3.73
C PHE A 125 12.74 13.43 3.73
N ALA A 126 13.20 12.55 2.83
CA ALA A 126 14.60 12.22 2.66
C ALA A 126 15.42 13.34 1.97
N GLY A 127 14.77 14.30 1.34
CA GLY A 127 15.43 15.33 0.52
C GLY A 127 16.07 14.75 -0.74
N MET A 128 15.38 13.79 -1.36
CA MET A 128 15.68 13.23 -2.67
C MET A 128 14.76 13.84 -3.73
N ASP A 129 15.21 13.86 -4.97
CA ASP A 129 14.36 14.21 -6.09
C ASP A 129 13.33 13.11 -6.34
N TYR A 130 12.15 13.49 -6.87
CA TYR A 130 11.10 12.54 -7.23
C TYR A 130 10.77 12.65 -8.72
N GLU A 131 10.97 11.54 -9.44
CA GLU A 131 10.70 11.45 -10.88
C GLU A 131 9.40 10.67 -11.10
N ALA A 132 8.31 11.39 -11.35
CA ALA A 132 7.01 10.83 -11.65
C ALA A 132 6.87 10.56 -13.16
N VAL A 133 6.56 9.32 -13.54
CA VAL A 133 6.30 8.96 -14.94
C VAL A 133 4.80 8.70 -15.14
N PRO A 134 4.08 9.52 -15.92
CA PRO A 134 2.65 9.32 -16.10
C PRO A 134 2.30 7.95 -16.67
N LEU A 135 1.31 7.29 -16.09
CA LEU A 135 0.65 6.12 -16.68
C LEU A 135 -0.18 6.55 -17.91
N LYS A 136 -0.46 5.63 -18.81
CA LYS A 136 -1.40 5.83 -19.90
C LYS A 136 -2.83 6.03 -19.37
N GLU A 137 -3.74 6.41 -20.24
CA GLU A 137 -5.16 6.64 -19.88
C GLU A 137 -5.86 5.39 -19.32
N ASP A 138 -5.41 4.20 -19.71
CA ASP A 138 -5.89 2.91 -19.21
C ASP A 138 -5.13 2.42 -17.96
N PHE A 139 -4.29 3.27 -17.39
CA PHE A 139 -3.41 2.99 -16.25
C PHE A 139 -2.35 1.91 -16.48
N THR A 140 -2.03 1.58 -17.73
CA THR A 140 -0.86 0.75 -18.07
C THR A 140 0.42 1.61 -18.07
N LEU A 141 1.59 0.97 -17.98
CA LEU A 141 2.87 1.65 -18.06
C LEU A 141 3.08 2.26 -19.46
N ASP A 142 3.55 3.50 -19.50
CA ASP A 142 4.12 4.08 -20.70
C ASP A 142 5.60 3.68 -20.80
N MET A 143 5.86 2.50 -21.37
CA MET A 143 7.21 1.93 -21.41
C MET A 143 8.26 2.81 -22.11
N PRO A 144 7.94 3.46 -23.27
CA PRO A 144 8.88 4.41 -23.87
C PRO A 144 9.26 5.53 -22.89
N ALA A 145 8.27 6.13 -22.20
CA ALA A 145 8.51 7.19 -21.23
C ALA A 145 9.27 6.67 -19.98
N MET A 146 8.94 5.47 -19.50
CA MET A 146 9.63 4.84 -18.37
C MET A 146 11.13 4.63 -18.68
N LEU A 147 11.45 4.04 -19.83
CA LEU A 147 12.83 3.74 -20.20
C LEU A 147 13.64 4.98 -20.49
N ASP A 148 13.08 6.00 -21.16
CA ASP A 148 13.71 7.31 -21.36
C ASP A 148 14.08 7.96 -20.02
N ARG A 149 13.18 7.91 -19.02
CA ARG A 149 13.44 8.45 -17.70
C ARG A 149 14.47 7.64 -16.91
N VAL A 150 14.46 6.30 -17.02
CA VAL A 150 15.50 5.44 -16.42
C VAL A 150 16.86 5.82 -16.99
N GLU A 151 16.99 5.90 -18.31
CA GLU A 151 18.27 6.26 -18.98
C GLU A 151 18.74 7.66 -18.59
N LYS A 152 17.83 8.63 -18.61
CA LYS A 152 18.17 10.04 -18.37
C LYS A 152 18.52 10.36 -16.92
N TYR A 153 17.77 9.83 -15.96
CA TYR A 153 17.90 10.23 -14.55
C TYR A 153 18.64 9.22 -13.69
N GLN A 154 18.86 7.99 -14.18
CA GLN A 154 19.51 6.91 -13.44
C GLN A 154 19.02 6.86 -11.97
N PRO A 155 17.73 6.64 -11.74
CA PRO A 155 17.15 6.72 -10.40
C PRO A 155 17.82 5.73 -9.46
N ALA A 156 18.07 6.18 -8.22
CA ALA A 156 18.64 5.30 -7.19
C ALA A 156 17.68 4.15 -6.86
N VAL A 157 16.36 4.44 -6.87
CA VAL A 157 15.32 3.43 -6.64
C VAL A 157 14.08 3.73 -7.48
N ILE A 158 13.50 2.66 -8.03
CA ILE A 158 12.20 2.66 -8.74
C ILE A 158 11.20 1.88 -7.90
N PHE A 159 10.09 2.50 -7.53
CA PHE A 159 8.98 1.82 -6.88
C PHE A 159 7.89 1.46 -7.89
N LEU A 160 7.49 0.20 -7.91
CA LEU A 160 6.39 -0.33 -8.72
C LEU A 160 5.37 -1.00 -7.80
N ALA A 161 4.27 -0.30 -7.48
CA ALA A 161 3.17 -0.90 -6.73
C ALA A 161 2.46 -1.96 -7.58
N TYR A 162 2.31 -3.17 -7.05
CA TYR A 162 1.89 -4.36 -7.79
C TYR A 162 0.98 -5.28 -6.94
N PRO A 163 -0.34 -5.12 -7.01
CA PRO A 163 -1.17 -4.18 -7.78
C PRO A 163 -0.94 -2.71 -7.45
N ASN A 164 -1.12 -1.84 -8.45
CA ASN A 164 -0.94 -0.41 -8.27
C ASN A 164 -2.06 0.21 -7.41
N ASN A 165 -1.72 1.17 -6.59
CA ASN A 165 -2.66 1.96 -5.81
C ASN A 165 -2.54 3.44 -6.26
N PRO A 166 -3.61 4.09 -6.78
CA PRO A 166 -5.02 3.77 -6.53
C PRO A 166 -5.76 3.02 -7.66
N THR A 167 -5.10 2.58 -8.69
CA THR A 167 -5.73 2.08 -9.93
C THR A 167 -6.19 0.62 -9.85
N GLY A 168 -5.55 -0.19 -9.00
CA GLY A 168 -5.92 -1.57 -8.70
C GLY A 168 -5.38 -2.62 -9.68
N ASN A 169 -4.85 -2.22 -10.82
CA ASN A 169 -4.37 -3.12 -11.86
C ASN A 169 -2.95 -3.63 -11.59
N LEU A 170 -2.63 -4.77 -12.16
CA LEU A 170 -1.27 -5.28 -12.32
C LEU A 170 -0.64 -4.70 -13.58
N PHE A 171 0.65 -4.35 -13.52
CA PHE A 171 1.44 -4.10 -14.71
C PHE A 171 1.83 -5.44 -15.36
N LYS A 172 2.14 -5.45 -16.66
CA LYS A 172 2.59 -6.68 -17.31
C LYS A 172 3.95 -7.11 -16.76
N GLU A 173 4.08 -8.40 -16.44
CA GLU A 173 5.33 -8.94 -15.92
C GLU A 173 6.52 -8.65 -16.84
N SER A 174 6.33 -8.75 -18.16
CA SER A 174 7.37 -8.45 -19.16
C SER A 174 7.85 -6.99 -19.10
N GLU A 175 6.93 -6.04 -18.84
CA GLU A 175 7.25 -4.62 -18.71
C GLU A 175 8.07 -4.35 -17.43
N VAL A 176 7.69 -4.96 -16.31
CA VAL A 176 8.46 -4.87 -15.06
C VAL A 176 9.86 -5.48 -15.21
N ILE A 177 9.98 -6.61 -15.92
CA ILE A 177 11.27 -7.24 -16.23
C ILE A 177 12.14 -6.34 -17.13
N GLU A 178 11.54 -5.63 -18.07
CA GLU A 178 12.26 -4.69 -18.92
C GLU A 178 12.82 -3.53 -18.12
N ILE A 179 12.05 -2.97 -17.16
CA ILE A 179 12.52 -1.95 -16.22
C ILE A 179 13.67 -2.49 -15.35
N LEU A 180 13.55 -3.72 -14.81
CA LEU A 180 14.60 -4.37 -14.01
C LEU A 180 15.92 -4.48 -14.78
N LYS A 181 15.87 -4.77 -16.08
CA LYS A 181 17.05 -4.88 -16.94
C LYS A 181 17.66 -3.52 -17.30
N ALA A 182 16.84 -2.48 -17.41
CA ALA A 182 17.30 -1.14 -17.78
C ALA A 182 17.83 -0.35 -16.59
N ALA A 183 17.34 -0.61 -15.38
CA ALA A 183 17.71 0.11 -14.19
C ALA A 183 19.06 -0.37 -13.61
N GLU A 184 20.01 0.54 -13.39
CA GLU A 184 21.23 0.27 -12.60
C GLU A 184 20.92 0.30 -11.07
N GLY A 185 19.95 1.12 -10.67
CA GLY A 185 19.49 1.26 -9.30
C GLY A 185 18.54 0.14 -8.86
N LEU A 186 18.10 0.24 -7.62
CA LEU A 186 17.17 -0.73 -7.01
C LEU A 186 15.77 -0.64 -7.64
N VAL A 187 15.13 -1.77 -7.88
CA VAL A 187 13.70 -1.84 -8.24
C VAL A 187 12.95 -2.55 -7.10
N VAL A 188 12.04 -1.82 -6.48
CA VAL A 188 11.16 -2.32 -5.43
C VAL A 188 9.80 -2.65 -6.04
N VAL A 189 9.46 -3.94 -6.10
CA VAL A 189 8.10 -4.36 -6.42
C VAL A 189 7.31 -4.38 -5.11
N ASP A 190 6.41 -3.39 -4.97
CA ASP A 190 5.58 -3.23 -3.78
C ASP A 190 4.30 -4.06 -3.91
N GLU A 191 4.31 -5.22 -3.29
CA GLU A 191 3.22 -6.16 -3.26
C GLU A 191 2.32 -6.01 -2.02
N ALA A 192 2.01 -4.78 -1.61
CA ALA A 192 1.15 -4.54 -0.44
C ALA A 192 -0.22 -5.23 -0.54
N TYR A 193 -0.69 -5.48 -1.75
CA TYR A 193 -1.98 -6.14 -2.03
C TYR A 193 -1.81 -7.58 -2.54
N HIS A 194 -0.66 -8.22 -2.33
CA HIS A 194 -0.33 -9.57 -2.83
C HIS A 194 -1.37 -10.63 -2.49
N ALA A 195 -2.01 -10.52 -1.32
CA ALA A 195 -3.01 -11.48 -0.87
C ALA A 195 -4.25 -11.56 -1.79
N PHE A 196 -4.51 -10.54 -2.61
CA PHE A 196 -5.66 -10.46 -3.52
C PHE A 196 -5.27 -10.65 -4.99
N ALA A 197 -3.96 -10.64 -5.29
CA ALA A 197 -3.42 -10.70 -6.64
C ALA A 197 -3.06 -12.13 -7.04
N GLY A 198 -3.34 -12.48 -8.30
CA GLY A 198 -2.97 -13.78 -8.85
C GLY A 198 -1.52 -13.87 -9.35
N SER A 199 -0.69 -12.84 -9.10
CA SER A 199 0.70 -12.77 -9.58
C SER A 199 1.62 -12.15 -8.53
N SER A 200 2.92 -12.50 -8.57
CA SER A 200 3.93 -12.03 -7.63
C SER A 200 5.33 -12.10 -8.24
N PHE A 201 6.19 -11.19 -7.82
CA PHE A 201 7.62 -11.20 -8.13
C PHE A 201 8.47 -11.90 -7.07
N MET A 202 7.86 -12.40 -5.99
CA MET A 202 8.60 -13.10 -4.92
C MET A 202 9.42 -14.28 -5.45
N HIS A 203 8.86 -15.08 -6.38
CA HIS A 203 9.54 -16.22 -6.99
C HIS A 203 10.65 -15.83 -7.98
N LYS A 204 10.78 -14.54 -8.33
CA LYS A 204 11.84 -14.00 -9.20
C LYS A 204 13.04 -13.46 -8.41
N LEU A 205 12.94 -13.40 -7.10
CA LEU A 205 14.09 -13.05 -6.25
C LEU A 205 15.26 -13.99 -6.51
N GLY A 206 16.46 -13.41 -6.62
CA GLY A 206 17.67 -14.12 -7.03
C GLY A 206 17.89 -14.26 -8.53
N GLN A 207 16.90 -13.92 -9.38
CA GLN A 207 17.08 -13.86 -10.83
C GLN A 207 17.58 -12.49 -11.30
N TYR A 208 17.34 -11.44 -10.51
CA TYR A 208 17.78 -10.07 -10.78
C TYR A 208 18.44 -9.52 -9.53
N GLU A 209 19.66 -9.00 -9.66
CA GLU A 209 20.47 -8.52 -8.54
C GLU A 209 19.91 -7.24 -7.89
N ASN A 210 19.12 -6.47 -8.64
CA ASN A 210 18.52 -5.21 -8.24
C ASN A 210 17.01 -5.34 -7.91
N LEU A 211 16.47 -6.54 -7.83
CA LEU A 211 15.07 -6.78 -7.43
C LEU A 211 14.96 -6.98 -5.92
N VAL A 212 14.07 -6.24 -5.31
CA VAL A 212 13.54 -6.53 -3.96
C VAL A 212 12.02 -6.51 -3.99
N VAL A 213 11.39 -7.32 -3.15
CA VAL A 213 9.93 -7.39 -3.02
C VAL A 213 9.52 -6.92 -1.63
N MET A 214 8.66 -5.92 -1.58
CA MET A 214 8.08 -5.39 -0.36
C MET A 214 6.64 -5.88 -0.19
N ARG A 215 6.27 -6.30 1.03
CA ARG A 215 4.91 -6.71 1.40
C ARG A 215 4.50 -6.13 2.74
N THR A 216 3.22 -6.18 3.02
CA THR A 216 2.67 -5.88 4.36
C THR A 216 1.62 -6.92 4.72
N VAL A 217 1.48 -7.21 6.01
CA VAL A 217 0.37 -8.02 6.52
C VAL A 217 -0.90 -7.19 6.75
N SER A 218 -0.81 -5.87 6.60
CA SER A 218 -1.92 -4.95 6.89
C SER A 218 -3.19 -5.30 6.11
N LYS A 219 -3.06 -5.68 4.84
CA LYS A 219 -4.21 -5.90 3.96
C LYS A 219 -4.82 -7.30 4.12
N MET A 220 -4.10 -8.22 4.76
CA MET A 220 -4.57 -9.57 5.10
C MET A 220 -5.47 -9.61 6.36
N GLY A 221 -5.75 -8.47 7.00
CA GLY A 221 -6.52 -8.41 8.25
C GLY A 221 -5.68 -8.07 9.50
N LEU A 222 -4.44 -7.65 9.33
CA LEU A 222 -3.51 -7.36 10.42
C LEU A 222 -3.03 -5.89 10.40
N ALA A 223 -3.89 -4.96 9.93
CA ALA A 223 -3.54 -3.55 9.78
C ALA A 223 -3.06 -2.90 11.08
N GLY A 224 -3.67 -3.26 12.21
CA GLY A 224 -3.33 -2.76 13.54
C GLY A 224 -1.93 -3.17 14.03
N LEU A 225 -1.34 -4.24 13.48
CA LEU A 225 0.00 -4.71 13.87
C LEU A 225 1.14 -3.88 13.26
N ARG A 226 0.85 -3.04 12.27
CA ARG A 226 1.86 -2.19 11.61
C ARG A 226 3.11 -2.96 11.19
N LEU A 227 2.95 -4.08 10.50
CA LEU A 227 4.06 -4.94 10.09
C LEU A 227 4.20 -4.97 8.57
N GLY A 228 5.37 -4.56 8.09
CA GLY A 228 5.84 -4.71 6.72
C GLY A 228 7.10 -5.55 6.64
N LEU A 229 7.40 -6.05 5.47
CA LEU A 229 8.61 -6.82 5.18
C LEU A 229 9.21 -6.47 3.83
N LEU A 230 10.52 -6.56 3.72
CA LEU A 230 11.29 -6.46 2.49
C LEU A 230 12.12 -7.72 2.32
N ALA A 231 11.96 -8.41 1.20
CA ALA A 231 12.72 -9.59 0.84
C ALA A 231 13.61 -9.31 -0.37
N GLY A 232 14.81 -9.85 -0.38
CA GLY A 232 15.74 -9.68 -1.50
C GLY A 232 17.17 -10.09 -1.21
N PRO A 233 18.12 -9.76 -2.12
CA PRO A 233 19.51 -10.13 -1.98
C PRO A 233 20.16 -9.54 -0.73
N HIS A 234 20.94 -10.37 -0.01
CA HIS A 234 21.66 -9.98 1.20
C HIS A 234 22.43 -8.65 1.09
N PRO A 235 23.19 -8.35 0.02
CA PRO A 235 23.96 -7.11 -0.06
C PRO A 235 23.10 -5.84 0.09
N TRP A 236 21.90 -5.81 -0.48
CA TRP A 236 20.98 -4.67 -0.33
C TRP A 236 20.40 -4.59 1.09
N LEU A 237 19.87 -5.72 1.58
CA LEU A 237 19.16 -5.75 2.85
C LEU A 237 20.09 -5.49 4.04
N ALA A 238 21.34 -5.94 3.97
CA ALA A 238 22.36 -5.65 4.98
C ALA A 238 22.66 -4.15 5.11
N GLU A 239 22.62 -3.38 4.02
CA GLU A 239 22.80 -1.93 4.07
C GLU A 239 21.54 -1.23 4.64
N PHE A 240 20.36 -1.70 4.29
CA PHE A 240 19.11 -1.14 4.82
C PHE A 240 18.94 -1.45 6.32
N ASP A 241 19.41 -2.61 6.78
CA ASP A 241 19.36 -2.98 8.21
C ASP A 241 20.20 -2.02 9.09
N LYS A 242 21.23 -1.37 8.55
CA LYS A 242 22.06 -0.39 9.28
C LYS A 242 21.31 0.90 9.63
N VAL A 243 20.28 1.26 8.87
CA VAL A 243 19.46 2.45 9.12
C VAL A 243 18.14 2.11 9.83
N ARG A 244 17.87 0.83 10.04
CA ARG A 244 16.73 0.36 10.82
C ARG A 244 16.95 0.72 12.30
N LEU A 245 15.94 1.32 12.93
CA LEU A 245 16.01 1.60 14.36
C LEU A 245 15.99 0.31 15.18
N PRO A 246 16.77 0.22 16.27
CA PRO A 246 16.75 -0.94 17.15
C PRO A 246 15.35 -1.18 17.72
N TYR A 247 14.97 -2.46 17.81
CA TYR A 247 13.67 -2.87 18.38
C TYR A 247 12.44 -2.26 17.68
N ASN A 248 12.55 -1.94 16.40
CA ASN A 248 11.47 -1.27 15.65
C ASN A 248 10.15 -2.07 15.62
N ILE A 249 10.19 -3.41 15.73
CA ILE A 249 8.99 -4.24 15.84
C ILE A 249 8.76 -4.57 17.31
N ASN A 250 7.70 -4.00 17.88
CA ASN A 250 7.37 -4.17 19.29
C ASN A 250 6.97 -5.63 19.63
N VAL A 251 7.03 -5.98 20.91
CA VAL A 251 6.81 -7.35 21.40
C VAL A 251 5.39 -7.86 21.10
N LEU A 252 4.37 -6.99 21.18
CA LEU A 252 2.98 -7.38 20.90
C LEU A 252 2.80 -7.67 19.41
N THR A 253 3.40 -6.88 18.54
CA THR A 253 3.39 -7.13 17.10
C THR A 253 4.09 -8.44 16.77
N GLN A 254 5.27 -8.71 17.37
CA GLN A 254 5.99 -9.98 17.13
C GLN A 254 5.15 -11.19 17.54
N ALA A 255 4.58 -11.16 18.75
CA ALA A 255 3.76 -12.25 19.27
C ALA A 255 2.46 -12.45 18.48
N SER A 256 1.74 -11.35 18.22
CA SER A 256 0.45 -11.42 17.52
C SER A 256 0.58 -11.80 16.05
N ALA A 257 1.63 -11.33 15.37
CA ALA A 257 1.85 -11.68 13.97
C ALA A 257 2.29 -13.15 13.82
N ASP A 258 3.18 -13.65 14.67
CA ASP A 258 3.54 -15.08 14.67
C ASP A 258 2.30 -15.95 14.93
N PHE A 259 1.49 -15.58 15.91
CA PHE A 259 0.23 -16.25 16.21
C PHE A 259 -0.73 -16.24 15.01
N ALA A 260 -1.02 -15.08 14.44
CA ALA A 260 -1.95 -14.94 13.32
C ALA A 260 -1.49 -15.73 12.09
N LEU A 261 -0.17 -15.77 11.81
CA LEU A 261 0.37 -16.52 10.69
C LEU A 261 0.37 -18.05 10.94
N LYS A 262 0.28 -18.53 12.19
CA LYS A 262 -0.02 -19.95 12.48
C LYS A 262 -1.45 -20.34 12.09
N HIS A 263 -2.38 -19.40 12.18
CA HIS A 263 -3.79 -19.56 11.80
C HIS A 263 -4.08 -18.94 10.42
N ARG A 264 -3.10 -19.02 9.52
CA ARG A 264 -3.14 -18.36 8.22
C ARG A 264 -4.37 -18.75 7.39
N GLU A 265 -4.87 -19.96 7.54
CA GLU A 265 -6.07 -20.46 6.87
C GLU A 265 -7.31 -19.60 7.14
N VAL A 266 -7.40 -18.98 8.31
CA VAL A 266 -8.49 -18.03 8.64
C VAL A 266 -8.35 -16.76 7.81
N LEU A 267 -7.14 -16.23 7.71
CA LEU A 267 -6.85 -15.02 6.93
C LEU A 267 -7.02 -15.26 5.42
N ASP A 268 -6.54 -16.40 4.93
CA ASP A 268 -6.65 -16.79 3.52
C ASP A 268 -8.13 -16.94 3.13
N LYS A 269 -8.97 -17.60 3.96
CA LYS A 269 -10.42 -17.70 3.73
C LYS A 269 -11.12 -16.35 3.66
N GLN A 270 -10.76 -15.41 4.56
CA GLN A 270 -11.30 -14.05 4.52
C GLN A 270 -10.88 -13.32 3.25
N THR A 271 -9.63 -13.50 2.82
CA THR A 271 -9.09 -12.91 1.59
C THR A 271 -9.79 -13.46 0.35
N ASP A 272 -10.01 -14.78 0.28
CA ASP A 272 -10.72 -15.42 -0.84
C ASP A 272 -12.16 -14.89 -0.95
N GLU A 273 -12.85 -14.70 0.18
CA GLU A 273 -14.18 -14.09 0.20
C GLU A 273 -14.15 -12.65 -0.33
N LEU A 274 -13.14 -11.85 0.03
CA LEU A 274 -12.98 -10.50 -0.49
C LEU A 274 -12.68 -10.49 -2.00
N VAL A 275 -11.94 -11.46 -2.52
CA VAL A 275 -11.69 -11.61 -3.97
C VAL A 275 -13.01 -11.93 -4.70
N GLU A 276 -13.82 -12.82 -4.17
CA GLU A 276 -15.18 -13.10 -4.71
C GLU A 276 -16.06 -11.84 -4.67
N ASN A 277 -16.11 -11.16 -3.52
CA ASN A 277 -16.90 -9.94 -3.32
C ASN A 277 -16.44 -8.82 -4.27
N ARG A 278 -15.13 -8.71 -4.56
CA ARG A 278 -14.61 -7.79 -5.57
C ARG A 278 -15.23 -8.01 -6.93
N GLY A 279 -15.28 -9.26 -7.39
CA GLY A 279 -15.89 -9.62 -8.67
C GLY A 279 -17.38 -9.22 -8.73
N GLN A 280 -18.13 -9.51 -7.66
CA GLN A 280 -19.54 -9.15 -7.56
C GLN A 280 -19.76 -7.63 -7.54
N LEU A 281 -18.93 -6.89 -6.80
CA LEU A 281 -19.01 -5.43 -6.68
C LEU A 281 -18.68 -4.74 -8.01
N ILE A 282 -17.64 -5.21 -8.74
CA ILE A 282 -17.30 -4.70 -10.08
C ILE A 282 -18.49 -4.88 -11.03
N GLN A 283 -19.15 -6.04 -11.04
CA GLN A 283 -20.31 -6.29 -11.90
C GLN A 283 -21.50 -5.39 -11.51
N ALA A 284 -21.74 -5.18 -10.22
CA ALA A 284 -22.79 -4.30 -9.75
C ALA A 284 -22.53 -2.85 -10.15
N LEU A 285 -21.29 -2.37 -10.07
CA LEU A 285 -20.90 -1.02 -10.48
C LEU A 285 -21.03 -0.82 -12.00
N LYS A 286 -20.70 -1.81 -12.82
CA LYS A 286 -20.88 -1.76 -14.28
C LYS A 286 -22.35 -1.57 -14.71
N ASN A 287 -23.29 -2.00 -13.88
CA ASN A 287 -24.72 -1.91 -14.13
C ASN A 287 -25.35 -0.59 -13.61
N LEU A 288 -24.53 0.34 -13.10
CA LEU A 288 -25.00 1.66 -12.67
C LEU A 288 -24.69 2.72 -13.72
N ASP A 289 -25.70 3.44 -14.16
CA ASP A 289 -25.52 4.62 -15.01
C ASP A 289 -24.68 5.66 -14.24
N GLY A 290 -23.79 6.35 -14.94
CA GLY A 290 -22.95 7.38 -14.36
C GLY A 290 -21.71 6.87 -13.63
N VAL A 291 -21.43 5.57 -13.66
CA VAL A 291 -20.26 4.96 -13.00
C VAL A 291 -19.52 4.04 -13.96
N THR A 292 -18.21 4.21 -14.05
CA THR A 292 -17.32 3.34 -14.83
C THR A 292 -16.25 2.76 -13.91
N PRO A 293 -16.37 1.51 -13.43
CA PRO A 293 -15.34 0.87 -12.65
C PRO A 293 -14.17 0.41 -13.52
N TYR A 294 -12.95 0.53 -12.97
CA TYR A 294 -11.75 -0.04 -13.57
C TYR A 294 -11.50 -1.46 -13.05
N PRO A 295 -10.83 -2.32 -13.83
CA PRO A 295 -10.38 -3.64 -13.37
C PRO A 295 -9.48 -3.52 -12.13
N SER A 296 -9.57 -4.48 -11.22
CA SER A 296 -8.76 -4.48 -10.01
C SER A 296 -8.33 -5.89 -9.61
N ASP A 297 -7.06 -6.00 -9.20
CA ASP A 297 -6.43 -7.18 -8.59
C ASP A 297 -6.12 -6.94 -7.10
N ALA A 298 -6.61 -5.81 -6.53
CA ALA A 298 -6.48 -5.43 -5.12
C ALA A 298 -7.81 -5.59 -4.36
N ASN A 299 -7.84 -5.23 -3.08
CA ASN A 299 -9.08 -5.20 -2.29
C ASN A 299 -9.81 -3.85 -2.34
N PHE A 300 -9.71 -3.15 -3.45
CA PHE A 300 -10.43 -1.91 -3.71
C PHE A 300 -10.75 -1.77 -5.20
N ILE A 301 -11.67 -0.90 -5.53
CA ILE A 301 -12.05 -0.61 -6.90
C ILE A 301 -11.96 0.90 -7.12
N LEU A 302 -11.18 1.31 -8.13
CA LEU A 302 -11.25 2.65 -8.68
C LEU A 302 -12.44 2.72 -9.62
N PHE A 303 -13.23 3.78 -9.53
CA PHE A 303 -14.30 4.03 -10.48
C PHE A 303 -14.40 5.52 -10.83
N LYS A 304 -14.80 5.80 -12.04
CA LYS A 304 -15.01 7.15 -12.56
C LYS A 304 -16.51 7.48 -12.55
N THR A 305 -16.84 8.69 -12.14
CA THR A 305 -18.20 9.24 -12.21
C THR A 305 -18.39 10.05 -13.49
N HIS A 306 -19.60 10.54 -13.76
CA HIS A 306 -19.81 11.56 -14.78
C HIS A 306 -18.91 12.77 -14.55
N PRO A 307 -18.46 13.47 -15.63
CA PRO A 307 -17.60 14.65 -15.53
C PRO A 307 -18.14 15.69 -14.54
N GLY A 308 -17.30 16.12 -13.60
CA GLY A 308 -17.62 17.13 -12.60
C GLY A 308 -18.52 16.66 -11.45
N LYS A 309 -18.84 15.35 -11.36
CA LYS A 309 -19.78 14.82 -10.35
C LYS A 309 -19.12 14.14 -9.17
N ALA A 310 -17.81 13.84 -9.22
CA ALA A 310 -17.14 13.03 -8.19
C ALA A 310 -17.25 13.61 -6.78
N ASP A 311 -17.07 14.91 -6.61
CA ASP A 311 -17.17 15.55 -5.29
C ASP A 311 -18.61 15.50 -4.74
N LEU A 312 -19.62 15.68 -5.60
CA LEU A 312 -21.03 15.56 -5.21
C LEU A 312 -21.39 14.14 -4.83
N VAL A 313 -20.92 13.14 -5.60
CA VAL A 313 -21.12 11.72 -5.28
C VAL A 313 -20.43 11.38 -3.96
N PHE A 314 -19.22 11.85 -3.74
CA PHE A 314 -18.50 11.63 -2.48
C PHE A 314 -19.25 12.22 -1.27
N GLU A 315 -19.69 13.49 -1.35
CA GLU A 315 -20.42 14.11 -0.23
C GLU A 315 -21.79 13.44 -0.01
N GLY A 316 -22.51 13.06 -1.08
CA GLY A 316 -23.78 12.34 -0.94
C GLY A 316 -23.63 10.95 -0.31
N LEU A 317 -22.50 10.25 -0.53
CA LEU A 317 -22.16 9.01 0.19
C LEU A 317 -21.90 9.28 1.67
N LYS A 318 -21.16 10.35 2.00
CA LYS A 318 -20.91 10.74 3.40
C LYS A 318 -22.21 11.08 4.14
N GLU A 319 -23.14 11.79 3.51
CA GLU A 319 -24.46 12.06 4.10
C GLU A 319 -25.21 10.76 4.45
N ARG A 320 -24.97 9.68 3.68
CA ARG A 320 -25.51 8.35 3.88
C ARG A 320 -24.62 7.43 4.75
N ARG A 321 -23.68 8.05 5.47
CA ARG A 321 -22.77 7.35 6.38
C ARG A 321 -21.89 6.30 5.71
N VAL A 322 -21.48 6.52 4.46
CA VAL A 322 -20.50 5.69 3.75
C VAL A 322 -19.26 6.52 3.45
N LEU A 323 -18.11 6.11 3.97
CA LEU A 323 -16.83 6.79 3.80
C LEU A 323 -15.97 6.02 2.79
N ILE A 324 -15.72 6.63 1.63
CA ILE A 324 -14.80 6.13 0.59
C ILE A 324 -13.67 7.13 0.36
N LYS A 325 -12.76 6.86 -0.57
CA LYS A 325 -11.67 7.78 -0.91
C LYS A 325 -12.03 8.65 -2.13
N ASN A 326 -12.00 9.96 -1.95
CA ASN A 326 -12.09 10.92 -3.05
C ASN A 326 -10.70 11.18 -3.62
N LEU A 327 -10.52 10.93 -4.93
CA LEU A 327 -9.27 11.11 -5.66
C LEU A 327 -9.37 12.27 -6.69
N ASN A 328 -10.56 12.87 -6.86
CA ASN A 328 -10.81 13.94 -7.83
C ASN A 328 -9.83 15.12 -7.68
N LYS A 329 -9.48 15.47 -6.44
CA LYS A 329 -8.56 16.58 -6.14
C LYS A 329 -7.13 16.37 -6.64
N ALA A 330 -6.74 15.13 -6.91
CA ALA A 330 -5.45 14.83 -7.50
C ALA A 330 -5.36 15.28 -8.96
N GLY A 331 -6.51 15.46 -9.63
CA GLY A 331 -6.57 15.88 -11.03
C GLY A 331 -5.99 14.87 -12.02
N GLY A 332 -5.63 15.34 -13.21
CA GLY A 332 -5.03 14.48 -14.23
C GLY A 332 -5.87 13.23 -14.54
N ALA A 333 -5.24 12.07 -14.60
CA ALA A 333 -5.91 10.80 -14.86
C ALA A 333 -6.92 10.38 -13.76
N LEU A 334 -6.80 10.94 -12.55
CA LEU A 334 -7.71 10.68 -11.42
C LEU A 334 -8.88 11.69 -11.34
N LYS A 335 -8.98 12.62 -12.29
CA LYS A 335 -10.11 13.53 -12.36
C LYS A 335 -11.41 12.73 -12.49
N ASP A 336 -12.41 13.11 -11.68
CA ASP A 336 -13.70 12.43 -11.56
C ASP A 336 -13.63 10.99 -11.05
N CYS A 337 -12.53 10.60 -10.39
CA CYS A 337 -12.35 9.26 -9.84
C CYS A 337 -12.54 9.21 -8.32
N LEU A 338 -13.20 8.14 -7.89
CA LEU A 338 -13.38 7.74 -6.49
C LEU A 338 -12.86 6.31 -6.33
N ARG A 339 -12.44 5.94 -5.11
CA ARG A 339 -11.98 4.57 -4.80
C ARG A 339 -12.73 4.04 -3.60
N VAL A 340 -13.30 2.84 -3.74
CA VAL A 340 -14.01 2.12 -2.69
C VAL A 340 -13.24 0.87 -2.30
N THR A 341 -13.13 0.59 -1.00
CA THR A 341 -12.62 -0.67 -0.47
C THR A 341 -13.66 -1.77 -0.69
N VAL A 342 -13.22 -2.94 -1.15
CA VAL A 342 -14.04 -4.15 -1.18
C VAL A 342 -14.18 -4.69 0.25
N SER A 343 -15.40 -4.92 0.68
CA SER A 343 -15.71 -5.29 2.06
C SER A 343 -16.65 -6.51 2.14
N SER A 344 -17.25 -6.71 3.31
CA SER A 344 -18.26 -7.75 3.49
C SER A 344 -19.45 -7.55 2.54
N LYS A 345 -20.19 -8.64 2.26
CA LYS A 345 -21.41 -8.59 1.40
C LYS A 345 -22.40 -7.54 1.90
N GLY A 346 -22.55 -7.42 3.23
CA GLY A 346 -23.47 -6.44 3.84
C GLY A 346 -23.02 -4.99 3.61
N GLU A 347 -21.75 -4.68 3.84
CA GLU A 347 -21.20 -3.34 3.66
C GLU A 347 -21.14 -2.94 2.17
N ASN A 348 -20.80 -3.87 1.27
CA ASN A 348 -20.87 -3.64 -0.17
C ASN A 348 -22.31 -3.37 -0.65
N ALA A 349 -23.30 -4.08 -0.13
CA ALA A 349 -24.73 -3.84 -0.44
C ALA A 349 -25.20 -2.47 0.06
N ALA A 350 -24.80 -2.07 1.26
CA ALA A 350 -25.10 -0.76 1.82
C ALA A 350 -24.45 0.36 0.99
N PHE A 351 -23.17 0.20 0.60
CA PHE A 351 -22.49 1.12 -0.31
C PHE A 351 -23.24 1.26 -1.65
N LEU A 352 -23.62 0.15 -2.29
CA LEU A 352 -24.33 0.17 -3.58
C LEU A 352 -25.70 0.85 -3.47
N THR A 353 -26.41 0.66 -2.34
CA THR A 353 -27.68 1.34 -2.07
C THR A 353 -27.47 2.85 -1.94
N ALA A 354 -26.50 3.27 -1.11
CA ALA A 354 -26.16 4.66 -0.93
C ALA A 354 -25.69 5.33 -2.24
N LEU A 355 -24.93 4.60 -3.05
CA LEU A 355 -24.43 5.10 -4.34
C LEU A 355 -25.59 5.32 -5.34
N ARG A 356 -26.52 4.36 -5.47
CA ARG A 356 -27.71 4.52 -6.34
C ARG A 356 -28.57 5.72 -5.95
N GLU A 357 -28.85 5.87 -4.67
CA GLU A 357 -29.62 7.02 -4.17
C GLU A 357 -28.90 8.34 -4.42
N THR A 358 -27.59 8.37 -4.25
CA THR A 358 -26.76 9.54 -4.50
C THR A 358 -26.76 9.93 -5.98
N LEU A 359 -26.54 8.96 -6.89
CA LEU A 359 -26.56 9.19 -8.33
C LEU A 359 -27.93 9.72 -8.77
N ALA A 360 -29.03 9.14 -8.32
CA ALA A 360 -30.38 9.61 -8.62
C ALA A 360 -30.66 11.05 -8.14
N TRP A 361 -29.93 11.53 -7.13
CA TRP A 361 -30.02 12.91 -6.65
C TRP A 361 -29.09 13.85 -7.45
N VAL A 362 -27.88 13.41 -7.79
CA VAL A 362 -26.87 14.21 -8.50
C VAL A 362 -27.25 14.46 -9.98
N ASP A 363 -28.06 13.58 -10.56
CA ASP A 363 -28.49 13.66 -11.98
C ASP A 363 -29.81 14.45 -12.17
N ARG A 364 -30.39 14.99 -11.09
CA ARG A 364 -31.52 15.90 -11.09
C ARG A 364 -31.09 17.36 -11.26
#